data_2f1ce2cf9d2df7a3afca91c9455345f4
#
_entry.id   2f1ce2cf9d2df7a3afca91c9455345f4
#
_cell.length_a   1.000
_cell.length_b   1.000
_cell.length_c   1.000
_cell.angle_alpha   90.00
_cell.angle_beta   90.00
_cell.angle_gamma   90.00
#
_symmetry.space_group_name_H-M   'P 1'
#
loop_
_entity.id
_entity.type
_entity.pdbx_description
1 polymer ?
#
loop_
_entity_poly.entity_id
_entity_poly.type
_entity_poly.pdbx_seq_one_letter_code
_entity_poly.pdbx_strand_id
1 'polypeptide(L)'
;MTKFNGKFSEDIVKEVRKDFERRREERKPLELQWRLNMNFYNGNQYSEITPVGDVEQYGKQYYWQEREVYNHIASIVETRLSKLNRLKCGISVRPFSNDDSDVQTAKLSTQIVKALCEENDLPKLLNEASSWSEVTGSCFFKTVWAGEKGRVIGSSKKGAVREGDVDISVVPPYEIFPDNLGTSNLDDCMSIIHAKAYHVDEIKDIWGVEVQGEDVNVFSLDSASVGMGYNSVPDTLNGVAHDMCVVIEKYSRPTGEKPNGELSIVAGDKLLYHGDLPYINAVNEGRGYPFTKIICLEKLGCFYGTSIIERLIPLQRAYNAIKNRKHEFINRLSTGVLSIEDGSVDTDNLEDEGLSPGKVLIYRQGSTPPKLLESGRIPVDFQYEEERIMSEFTTISGVSELSKYSNVLNQMSGKAIGLLVEQDDTRLSIATTSLRMGIKRVCEQMLRLYKQFCITKRMKRFSGDNGEVELAYFTASDLQSDDLVFDNENELTDTLENKRNMVVELVRMGIFNDDKGAISNRNKLKILEILGLGNWESSKDVDESHRKKAMKENIDFGKEEVKVAEYDDHDLHIDEHLKRLLEEKNQSLIELIDEHIKEHKMMKTVDMAAQIPNERGESQNGNAIIPTN
;
A
#
# COMPACT_ATOMS: atom_id res chain seq x y z
N MET A 1 18.21 32.53 9.36
CA MET A 1 18.24 32.70 7.90
C MET A 1 19.47 33.50 7.53
N THR A 2 20.45 32.89 6.91
CA THR A 2 21.66 33.52 6.37
C THR A 2 21.25 34.40 5.18
N LYS A 3 21.47 35.70 5.24
CA LYS A 3 21.29 36.60 4.09
C LYS A 3 22.40 36.26 3.09
N PHE A 4 22.00 35.55 2.02
CA PHE A 4 22.90 35.23 0.93
C PHE A 4 23.26 36.49 0.11
N ASN A 5 24.51 36.57 -0.34
CA ASN A 5 24.99 37.66 -1.18
C ASN A 5 24.17 37.70 -2.50
N GLY A 6 23.53 38.83 -2.84
CA GLY A 6 22.51 38.90 -3.88
C GLY A 6 22.93 38.29 -5.25
N LYS A 7 24.19 38.47 -5.65
CA LYS A 7 24.70 37.92 -6.92
C LYS A 7 24.83 36.39 -6.90
N PHE A 8 25.24 35.80 -5.79
CA PHE A 8 25.36 34.33 -5.62
C PHE A 8 24.00 33.63 -5.61
N SER A 9 22.98 34.26 -4.99
CA SER A 9 21.62 33.71 -4.97
C SER A 9 20.96 33.72 -6.36
N GLU A 10 21.19 34.76 -7.16
CA GLU A 10 20.67 34.85 -8.53
C GLU A 10 21.26 33.79 -9.46
N ASP A 11 22.56 33.49 -9.33
CA ASP A 11 23.24 32.49 -10.14
C ASP A 11 22.71 31.08 -9.85
N ILE A 12 22.51 30.73 -8.56
CA ILE A 12 21.89 29.46 -8.15
C ILE A 12 20.47 29.34 -8.68
N VAL A 13 19.65 30.38 -8.53
CA VAL A 13 18.27 30.37 -9.01
C VAL A 13 18.22 30.11 -10.51
N LYS A 14 19.05 30.81 -11.30
CA LYS A 14 19.13 30.63 -12.75
C LYS A 14 19.56 29.20 -13.13
N GLU A 15 20.56 28.64 -12.41
CA GLU A 15 21.03 27.29 -12.66
C GLU A 15 19.95 26.25 -12.39
N VAL A 16 19.29 26.32 -11.22
CA VAL A 16 18.24 25.36 -10.80
C VAL A 16 17.04 25.44 -11.75
N ARG A 17 16.58 26.62 -12.12
CA ARG A 17 15.46 26.78 -13.06
C ARG A 17 15.79 26.25 -14.45
N LYS A 18 16.97 26.57 -14.98
CA LYS A 18 17.42 26.05 -16.29
C LYS A 18 17.50 24.51 -16.29
N ASP A 19 18.02 23.91 -15.22
CA ASP A 19 18.09 22.46 -15.07
C ASP A 19 16.68 21.83 -14.98
N PHE A 20 15.78 22.45 -14.23
CA PHE A 20 14.37 22.03 -14.14
C PHE A 20 13.66 22.09 -15.50
N GLU A 21 13.78 23.20 -16.23
CA GLU A 21 13.14 23.36 -17.55
C GLU A 21 13.65 22.28 -18.53
N ARG A 22 14.97 22.03 -18.55
CA ARG A 22 15.55 20.97 -19.38
C ARG A 22 14.94 19.59 -19.06
N ARG A 23 14.90 19.21 -17.78
CA ARG A 23 14.37 17.90 -17.35
C ARG A 23 12.88 17.79 -17.60
N ARG A 24 12.14 18.86 -17.49
CA ARG A 24 10.71 18.93 -17.81
C ARG A 24 10.46 18.64 -19.29
N GLU A 25 11.22 19.28 -20.18
CA GLU A 25 11.10 19.00 -21.62
C GLU A 25 11.50 17.55 -21.97
N GLU A 26 12.56 17.03 -21.39
CA GLU A 26 12.98 15.64 -21.60
C GLU A 26 11.90 14.64 -21.13
N ARG A 27 11.12 14.96 -20.10
CA ARG A 27 10.07 14.09 -19.53
C ARG A 27 8.73 14.18 -20.26
N LYS A 28 8.48 15.24 -21.02
CA LYS A 28 7.19 15.53 -21.68
C LYS A 28 6.56 14.34 -22.41
N PRO A 29 7.29 13.49 -23.16
CA PRO A 29 6.70 12.31 -23.80
C PRO A 29 6.12 11.30 -22.81
N LEU A 30 6.71 11.16 -21.62
CA LEU A 30 6.22 10.27 -20.57
C LEU A 30 4.95 10.84 -19.91
N GLU A 31 4.89 12.15 -19.73
CA GLU A 31 3.68 12.82 -19.20
C GLU A 31 2.47 12.64 -20.11
N LEU A 32 2.67 12.71 -21.41
CA LEU A 32 1.61 12.45 -22.38
C LEU A 32 1.08 11.01 -22.26
N GLN A 33 1.98 10.05 -22.07
CA GLN A 33 1.58 8.67 -21.88
C GLN A 33 0.82 8.48 -20.55
N TRP A 34 1.28 9.08 -19.45
CA TRP A 34 0.58 9.01 -18.15
C TRP A 34 -0.81 9.66 -18.24
N ARG A 35 -0.93 10.76 -18.94
CA ARG A 35 -2.21 11.43 -19.23
C ARG A 35 -3.15 10.53 -20.02
N LEU A 36 -2.65 9.86 -21.05
CA LEU A 36 -3.42 8.90 -21.82
C LEU A 36 -3.89 7.73 -20.95
N ASN A 37 -3.01 7.17 -20.10
CA ASN A 37 -3.35 6.11 -19.16
C ASN A 37 -4.48 6.54 -18.22
N MET A 38 -4.39 7.74 -17.65
CA MET A 38 -5.40 8.29 -16.75
C MET A 38 -6.73 8.50 -17.46
N ASN A 39 -6.73 8.99 -18.71
CA ASN A 39 -7.92 9.12 -19.52
C ASN A 39 -8.60 7.77 -19.75
N PHE A 40 -7.84 6.73 -20.09
CA PHE A 40 -8.39 5.38 -20.29
C PHE A 40 -8.94 4.78 -18.99
N TYR A 41 -8.27 4.99 -17.85
CA TYR A 41 -8.75 4.56 -16.55
C TYR A 41 -10.09 5.24 -16.19
N ASN A 42 -10.19 6.55 -16.40
CA ASN A 42 -11.38 7.36 -16.10
C ASN A 42 -12.54 7.20 -17.11
N GLY A 43 -12.34 6.43 -18.18
CA GLY A 43 -13.38 6.17 -19.19
C GLY A 43 -13.32 7.06 -20.42
N ASN A 44 -12.39 8.02 -20.51
CA ASN A 44 -12.17 8.83 -21.71
C ASN A 44 -11.29 8.08 -22.71
N GLN A 45 -11.84 7.02 -23.33
CA GLN A 45 -11.09 6.04 -24.11
C GLN A 45 -10.96 6.35 -25.61
N TYR A 46 -11.53 7.48 -26.04
CA TYR A 46 -11.35 8.00 -27.39
C TYR A 46 -10.28 9.08 -27.48
N SER A 47 -9.41 9.14 -26.47
CA SER A 47 -8.27 10.04 -26.43
C SER A 47 -7.07 9.45 -27.16
N GLU A 48 -6.32 10.27 -27.87
CA GLU A 48 -5.06 9.91 -28.54
C GLU A 48 -4.00 10.99 -28.35
N ILE A 49 -2.73 10.57 -28.37
CA ILE A 49 -1.60 11.50 -28.39
C ILE A 49 -1.46 12.01 -29.82
N THR A 50 -1.63 13.32 -30.00
CA THR A 50 -1.49 13.96 -31.32
C THR A 50 -0.02 14.12 -31.70
N PRO A 51 0.31 14.23 -33.00
CA PRO A 51 1.67 14.52 -33.44
C PRO A 51 2.23 15.85 -32.92
N VAL A 52 1.35 16.77 -32.50
CA VAL A 52 1.72 18.09 -31.95
C VAL A 52 2.17 17.97 -30.48
N GLY A 53 1.92 16.82 -29.83
CA GLY A 53 2.31 16.57 -28.44
C GLY A 53 1.25 16.94 -27.42
N ASP A 54 -0.02 16.78 -27.78
CA ASP A 54 -1.17 16.92 -26.88
C ASP A 54 -2.03 15.66 -26.88
N VAL A 55 -2.88 15.51 -25.85
CA VAL A 55 -3.86 14.43 -25.79
C VAL A 55 -5.23 15.02 -26.11
N GLU A 56 -5.76 14.66 -27.26
CA GLU A 56 -7.04 15.13 -27.73
C GLU A 56 -8.09 14.01 -27.72
N GLN A 57 -9.34 14.39 -27.49
CA GLN A 57 -10.48 13.50 -27.60
C GLN A 57 -11.16 13.69 -28.94
N TYR A 58 -11.25 12.62 -29.71
CA TYR A 58 -11.94 12.66 -30.99
C TYR A 58 -13.45 12.54 -30.80
N GLY A 59 -14.22 13.49 -31.37
CA GLY A 59 -15.67 13.43 -31.42
C GLY A 59 -16.21 12.39 -32.40
N LYS A 60 -17.54 12.19 -32.42
CA LYS A 60 -18.23 11.36 -33.42
C LYS A 60 -18.01 11.92 -34.81
N GLN A 61 -17.60 11.09 -35.76
CA GLN A 61 -17.45 11.48 -37.16
C GLN A 61 -18.81 11.61 -37.84
N TYR A 62 -19.75 10.75 -37.46
CA TYR A 62 -21.10 10.73 -37.96
C TYR A 62 -22.11 10.67 -36.82
N TYR A 63 -23.27 11.29 -36.93
CA TYR A 63 -24.32 11.32 -35.90
C TYR A 63 -24.85 9.93 -35.52
N TRP A 64 -24.86 8.99 -36.46
CA TRP A 64 -25.31 7.60 -36.26
C TRP A 64 -24.23 6.68 -35.68
N GLN A 65 -23.01 7.16 -35.53
CA GLN A 65 -21.89 6.36 -35.01
C GLN A 65 -22.07 6.16 -33.50
N GLU A 66 -22.12 4.89 -33.10
CA GLU A 66 -22.10 4.53 -31.69
C GLU A 66 -20.68 4.70 -31.13
N ARG A 67 -20.59 5.30 -29.94
CA ARG A 67 -19.31 5.51 -29.23
C ARG A 67 -19.49 5.33 -27.73
N GLU A 68 -20.06 4.20 -27.36
CA GLU A 68 -20.14 3.78 -25.97
C GLU A 68 -18.79 3.23 -25.50
N VAL A 69 -18.51 3.43 -24.21
CA VAL A 69 -17.29 2.97 -23.56
C VAL A 69 -17.62 1.85 -22.59
N TYR A 70 -16.98 0.71 -22.79
CA TYR A 70 -17.08 -0.46 -21.91
C TYR A 70 -15.76 -0.63 -21.16
N ASN A 71 -15.61 0.08 -20.02
CA ASN A 71 -14.33 0.23 -19.34
C ASN A 71 -13.91 -1.04 -18.55
N HIS A 72 -13.21 -1.95 -19.21
CA HIS A 72 -12.59 -3.11 -18.55
C HIS A 72 -11.29 -2.76 -17.82
N ILE A 73 -10.58 -1.72 -18.27
CA ILE A 73 -9.33 -1.27 -17.64
C ILE A 73 -9.56 -0.89 -16.19
N ALA A 74 -10.61 -0.12 -15.90
CA ALA A 74 -10.92 0.29 -14.53
C ALA A 74 -11.16 -0.93 -13.62
N SER A 75 -11.98 -1.87 -14.06
CA SER A 75 -12.27 -3.10 -13.31
C SER A 75 -11.01 -3.93 -13.02
N ILE A 76 -10.11 -4.05 -14.00
CA ILE A 76 -8.84 -4.77 -13.85
C ILE A 76 -7.94 -4.07 -12.84
N VAL A 77 -7.76 -2.75 -12.96
CA VAL A 77 -6.92 -1.94 -12.06
C VAL A 77 -7.48 -2.00 -10.63
N GLU A 78 -8.79 -1.84 -10.44
CA GLU A 78 -9.44 -1.93 -9.13
C GLU A 78 -9.25 -3.31 -8.48
N THR A 79 -9.32 -4.38 -9.28
CA THR A 79 -9.06 -5.75 -8.79
C THR A 79 -7.60 -5.90 -8.36
N ARG A 80 -6.64 -5.38 -9.14
CA ARG A 80 -5.22 -5.39 -8.79
C ARG A 80 -4.95 -4.58 -7.52
N LEU A 81 -5.51 -3.37 -7.41
CA LEU A 81 -5.42 -2.54 -6.21
C LEU A 81 -6.00 -3.24 -4.97
N SER A 82 -7.15 -3.90 -5.11
CA SER A 82 -7.76 -4.67 -4.03
C SER A 82 -6.86 -5.81 -3.56
N LYS A 83 -6.12 -6.47 -4.46
CA LYS A 83 -5.14 -7.49 -4.12
C LYS A 83 -3.90 -6.89 -3.45
N LEU A 84 -3.36 -5.78 -3.97
CA LEU A 84 -2.21 -5.08 -3.38
C LEU A 84 -2.51 -4.54 -1.97
N ASN A 85 -3.72 -4.06 -1.73
CA ASN A 85 -4.14 -3.54 -0.42
C ASN A 85 -4.30 -4.62 0.66
N ARG A 86 -4.31 -5.90 0.29
CA ARG A 86 -4.30 -7.01 1.26
C ARG A 86 -2.94 -7.25 1.88
N LEU A 87 -1.89 -6.62 1.36
CA LEU A 87 -0.55 -6.73 1.91
C LEU A 87 -0.52 -6.15 3.33
N LYS A 88 -0.43 -7.02 4.29
CA LYS A 88 -0.11 -6.65 5.67
C LYS A 88 1.41 -6.70 5.79
N CYS A 89 2.03 -5.58 6.06
CA CYS A 89 3.47 -5.54 6.25
C CYS A 89 3.78 -5.83 7.72
N GLY A 90 3.95 -7.10 8.07
CA GLY A 90 4.59 -7.48 9.32
C GLY A 90 6.06 -7.07 9.26
N ILE A 91 6.42 -5.97 9.93
CA ILE A 91 7.78 -5.45 9.93
C ILE A 91 8.36 -5.65 11.32
N SER A 92 9.55 -6.25 11.39
CA SER A 92 10.33 -6.40 12.59
C SER A 92 11.76 -5.92 12.38
N VAL A 93 12.37 -5.39 13.43
CA VAL A 93 13.77 -4.95 13.43
C VAL A 93 14.64 -6.09 13.94
N ARG A 94 15.71 -6.42 13.21
CA ARG A 94 16.69 -7.41 13.67
C ARG A 94 17.61 -6.82 14.73
N PRO A 95 17.89 -7.55 15.82
CA PRO A 95 18.91 -7.15 16.78
C PRO A 95 20.30 -7.19 16.12
N PHE A 96 21.19 -6.31 16.54
CA PHE A 96 22.56 -6.24 16.04
C PHE A 96 23.39 -7.43 16.53
N SER A 97 23.13 -7.87 17.77
CA SER A 97 23.74 -9.05 18.38
C SER A 97 22.69 -9.89 19.13
N ASN A 98 23.09 -11.05 19.63
CA ASN A 98 22.23 -11.89 20.47
C ASN A 98 22.21 -11.45 21.94
N ASP A 99 22.78 -10.30 22.28
CA ASP A 99 22.76 -9.79 23.64
C ASP A 99 21.37 -9.29 24.00
N ASP A 100 20.94 -9.54 25.25
CA ASP A 100 19.59 -9.17 25.72
C ASP A 100 19.27 -7.68 25.54
N SER A 101 20.27 -6.80 25.67
CA SER A 101 20.13 -5.35 25.44
C SER A 101 19.76 -5.05 23.98
N ASP A 102 20.42 -5.72 23.03
CA ASP A 102 20.19 -5.49 21.60
C ASP A 102 18.84 -6.09 21.16
N VAL A 103 18.44 -7.21 21.75
CA VAL A 103 17.11 -7.79 21.50
C VAL A 103 16.00 -6.86 22.04
N GLN A 104 16.20 -6.27 23.22
CA GLN A 104 15.22 -5.31 23.76
C GLN A 104 15.15 -4.02 22.92
N THR A 105 16.29 -3.47 22.48
CA THR A 105 16.32 -2.30 21.61
C THR A 105 15.70 -2.57 20.25
N ALA A 106 15.85 -3.76 19.68
CA ALA A 106 15.20 -4.19 18.45
C ALA A 106 13.67 -4.31 18.60
N LYS A 107 13.20 -4.85 19.73
CA LYS A 107 11.75 -4.87 20.05
C LYS A 107 11.19 -3.47 20.17
N LEU A 108 11.88 -2.59 20.89
CA LEU A 108 11.50 -1.18 21.03
C LEU A 108 11.43 -0.49 19.65
N SER A 109 12.45 -0.67 18.82
CA SER A 109 12.50 -0.12 17.45
C SER A 109 11.33 -0.63 16.60
N THR A 110 10.98 -1.91 16.73
CA THR A 110 9.83 -2.51 16.05
C THR A 110 8.51 -1.86 16.50
N GLN A 111 8.33 -1.65 17.80
CA GLN A 111 7.15 -0.96 18.34
C GLN A 111 7.07 0.49 17.88
N ILE A 112 8.21 1.20 17.83
CA ILE A 112 8.27 2.58 17.32
C ILE A 112 7.85 2.64 15.86
N VAL A 113 8.37 1.74 15.00
CA VAL A 113 7.99 1.70 13.58
C VAL A 113 6.50 1.42 13.42
N LYS A 114 5.93 0.47 14.15
CA LYS A 114 4.49 0.18 14.13
C LYS A 114 3.68 1.43 14.51
N ALA A 115 4.03 2.12 15.61
CA ALA A 115 3.35 3.33 16.03
C ALA A 115 3.45 4.47 15.00
N LEU A 116 4.61 4.63 14.35
CA LEU A 116 4.80 5.62 13.29
C LEU A 116 3.98 5.31 12.03
N CYS A 117 3.85 4.03 11.69
CA CYS A 117 3.01 3.59 10.59
C CYS A 117 1.52 3.90 10.86
N GLU A 118 1.07 3.74 12.11
CA GLU A 118 -0.29 4.07 12.52
C GLU A 118 -0.51 5.60 12.55
N GLU A 119 0.40 6.37 13.14
CA GLU A 119 0.28 7.83 13.24
C GLU A 119 0.30 8.54 11.89
N ASN A 120 1.04 8.01 10.91
CA ASN A 120 1.07 8.54 9.55
C ASN A 120 0.03 7.91 8.62
N ASP A 121 -0.88 7.07 9.13
CA ASP A 121 -1.91 6.38 8.34
C ASP A 121 -1.32 5.68 7.10
N LEU A 122 -0.23 4.92 7.33
CA LEU A 122 0.51 4.25 6.27
C LEU A 122 -0.38 3.43 5.32
N PRO A 123 -1.42 2.70 5.77
CA PRO A 123 -2.32 1.98 4.86
C PRO A 123 -3.00 2.87 3.83
N LYS A 124 -3.40 4.08 4.21
CA LYS A 124 -3.98 5.07 3.29
C LYS A 124 -2.96 5.56 2.27
N LEU A 125 -1.75 5.89 2.74
CA LEU A 125 -0.65 6.30 1.85
C LEU A 125 -0.25 5.19 0.87
N LEU A 126 -0.27 3.92 1.32
CA LEU A 126 0.00 2.77 0.45
C LEU A 126 -1.07 2.59 -0.62
N ASN A 127 -2.34 2.79 -0.29
CA ASN A 127 -3.43 2.75 -1.26
C ASN A 127 -3.26 3.83 -2.33
N GLU A 128 -2.95 5.06 -1.91
CA GLU A 128 -2.68 6.17 -2.81
C GLU A 128 -1.45 5.91 -3.71
N ALA A 129 -0.34 5.46 -3.13
CA ALA A 129 0.88 5.13 -3.85
C ALA A 129 0.68 3.98 -4.85
N SER A 130 -0.07 2.95 -4.46
CA SER A 130 -0.43 1.84 -5.36
C SER A 130 -1.29 2.31 -6.51
N SER A 131 -2.25 3.21 -6.27
CA SER A 131 -3.11 3.80 -7.32
C SER A 131 -2.28 4.58 -8.33
N TRP A 132 -1.38 5.46 -7.86
CA TRP A 132 -0.44 6.17 -8.74
C TRP A 132 0.45 5.20 -9.53
N SER A 133 1.03 4.21 -8.85
CA SER A 133 1.92 3.23 -9.48
C SER A 133 1.21 2.40 -10.56
N GLU A 134 -0.03 1.95 -10.34
CA GLU A 134 -0.80 1.18 -11.33
C GLU A 134 -1.19 2.02 -12.55
N VAL A 135 -1.52 3.31 -12.38
CA VAL A 135 -1.94 4.20 -13.47
C VAL A 135 -0.76 4.77 -14.25
N THR A 136 0.27 5.25 -13.56
CA THR A 136 1.39 5.96 -14.21
C THR A 136 2.66 5.10 -14.35
N GLY A 137 2.70 3.93 -13.68
CA GLY A 137 3.84 3.02 -13.69
C GLY A 137 4.82 3.25 -12.54
N SER A 138 4.78 4.39 -11.86
CA SER A 138 5.69 4.73 -10.76
C SER A 138 5.05 5.65 -9.74
N CYS A 139 5.48 5.56 -8.50
CA CYS A 139 5.16 6.47 -7.43
C CYS A 139 6.36 6.62 -6.49
N PHE A 140 6.38 7.68 -5.70
CA PHE A 140 7.44 7.92 -4.73
C PHE A 140 6.86 8.23 -3.37
N PHE A 141 7.57 7.83 -2.32
CA PHE A 141 7.37 8.36 -0.97
C PHE A 141 8.45 9.39 -0.67
N LYS A 142 8.07 10.47 -0.02
CA LYS A 142 8.98 11.45 0.57
C LYS A 142 8.87 11.34 2.10
N THR A 143 9.97 10.98 2.75
CA THR A 143 10.05 10.80 4.21
C THR A 143 10.93 11.89 4.77
N VAL A 144 10.36 12.80 5.56
CA VAL A 144 11.04 13.99 6.09
C VAL A 144 10.78 14.16 7.57
N TRP A 145 11.61 14.98 8.21
CA TRP A 145 11.39 15.40 9.59
C TRP A 145 10.63 16.72 9.62
N ALA A 146 9.40 16.70 10.16
CA ALA A 146 8.54 17.86 10.30
C ALA A 146 8.67 18.44 11.71
N GLY A 147 9.33 19.59 11.85
CA GLY A 147 9.53 20.26 13.13
C GLY A 147 8.24 20.80 13.78
N GLU A 148 7.16 20.89 13.00
CA GLU A 148 5.86 21.39 13.45
C GLU A 148 4.93 20.29 14.00
N LYS A 149 5.30 19.01 13.81
CA LYS A 149 4.57 17.85 14.33
C LYS A 149 5.00 17.51 15.76
N GLY A 150 4.30 16.60 16.39
CA GLY A 150 4.62 16.11 17.73
C GLY A 150 4.08 16.97 18.86
N ARG A 151 4.51 16.66 20.09
CA ARG A 151 4.04 17.32 21.32
C ARG A 151 4.66 18.71 21.47
N VAL A 152 3.91 19.59 22.15
CA VAL A 152 4.43 20.91 22.51
C VAL A 152 5.39 20.76 23.69
N ILE A 153 6.66 21.12 23.50
CA ILE A 153 7.71 21.08 24.54
C ILE A 153 7.79 22.42 25.29
N GLY A 154 7.48 23.53 24.60
CA GLY A 154 7.60 24.85 25.15
C GLY A 154 6.93 25.92 24.30
N SER A 155 6.96 27.14 24.77
CA SER A 155 6.45 28.30 24.02
C SER A 155 7.58 29.28 23.77
N SER A 156 7.73 29.71 22.53
CA SER A 156 8.67 30.76 22.11
C SER A 156 7.89 32.01 21.70
N LYS A 157 8.58 33.15 21.56
CA LYS A 157 8.00 34.40 21.04
C LYS A 157 7.37 34.23 19.63
N LYS A 158 7.70 33.13 18.91
CA LYS A 158 7.18 32.82 17.57
C LYS A 158 6.09 31.76 17.57
N GLY A 159 5.65 31.26 18.75
CA GLY A 159 4.62 30.20 18.84
C GLY A 159 5.06 29.00 19.68
N ALA A 160 4.26 27.96 19.68
CA ALA A 160 4.56 26.70 20.37
C ALA A 160 5.76 25.98 19.73
N VAL A 161 6.73 25.60 20.55
CA VAL A 161 7.87 24.77 20.14
C VAL A 161 7.46 23.31 20.28
N ARG A 162 7.52 22.55 19.19
CA ARG A 162 7.16 21.14 19.15
C ARG A 162 8.39 20.24 19.05
N GLU A 163 8.22 18.98 19.40
CA GLU A 163 9.30 17.98 19.36
C GLU A 163 9.74 17.64 17.92
N GLY A 164 8.88 17.94 16.95
CA GLY A 164 9.01 17.43 15.60
C GLY A 164 8.62 15.95 15.51
N ASP A 165 8.26 15.47 14.34
CA ASP A 165 8.03 14.03 14.09
C ASP A 165 8.26 13.72 12.61
N VAL A 166 8.26 12.41 12.26
CA VAL A 166 8.36 11.98 10.87
C VAL A 166 7.08 12.31 10.13
N ASP A 167 7.23 12.83 8.93
CA ASP A 167 6.17 13.05 7.96
C ASP A 167 6.44 12.24 6.71
N ILE A 168 5.41 11.51 6.26
CA ILE A 168 5.47 10.70 5.04
C ILE A 168 4.41 11.23 4.10
N SER A 169 4.81 11.52 2.89
CA SER A 169 3.91 11.95 1.84
C SER A 169 4.10 11.12 0.57
N VAL A 170 3.00 10.90 -0.14
CA VAL A 170 3.00 10.29 -1.46
C VAL A 170 3.33 11.38 -2.47
N VAL A 171 4.29 11.11 -3.34
CA VAL A 171 4.73 12.02 -4.38
C VAL A 171 4.46 11.37 -5.74
N PRO A 172 3.56 11.93 -6.54
CA PRO A 172 3.28 11.43 -7.87
C PRO A 172 4.50 11.62 -8.80
N PRO A 173 4.63 10.85 -9.87
CA PRO A 173 5.78 10.93 -10.77
C PRO A 173 5.90 12.28 -11.48
N TYR A 174 4.82 13.05 -11.53
CA TYR A 174 4.80 14.41 -12.11
C TYR A 174 5.68 15.41 -11.34
N GLU A 175 5.93 15.18 -10.08
CA GLU A 175 6.69 16.07 -9.19
C GLU A 175 8.19 15.72 -9.12
N ILE A 176 8.62 14.55 -9.60
CA ILE A 176 10.02 14.09 -9.52
C ILE A 176 10.71 14.17 -10.88
N PHE A 177 11.91 14.70 -10.91
CA PHE A 177 12.73 14.88 -12.12
C PHE A 177 14.16 14.40 -11.86
N PRO A 178 14.52 13.18 -12.31
CA PRO A 178 15.90 12.71 -12.23
C PRO A 178 16.82 13.49 -13.19
N ASP A 179 18.11 13.44 -12.95
CA ASP A 179 19.12 14.01 -13.86
C ASP A 179 19.28 13.20 -15.14
N ASN A 180 19.04 11.89 -15.06
CA ASN A 180 19.15 10.98 -16.20
C ASN A 180 17.96 10.00 -16.21
N LEU A 181 17.17 10.04 -17.28
CA LEU A 181 16.06 9.13 -17.47
C LEU A 181 16.45 7.67 -17.70
N GLY A 182 17.72 7.41 -18.06
CA GLY A 182 18.24 6.06 -18.29
C GLY A 182 18.69 5.32 -17.02
N THR A 183 18.72 5.98 -15.86
CA THR A 183 19.15 5.39 -14.59
C THR A 183 17.99 4.64 -13.94
N SER A 184 18.18 3.37 -13.60
CA SER A 184 17.10 2.57 -12.99
C SER A 184 16.88 2.87 -11.51
N ASN A 185 17.96 3.11 -10.74
CA ASN A 185 17.89 3.32 -9.30
C ASN A 185 17.92 4.80 -8.95
N LEU A 186 17.17 5.15 -7.90
CA LEU A 186 17.12 6.51 -7.38
C LEU A 186 18.47 6.95 -6.80
N ASP A 187 19.17 6.05 -6.12
CA ASP A 187 20.45 6.34 -5.47
C ASP A 187 21.62 6.52 -6.46
N ASP A 188 21.47 6.03 -7.69
CA ASP A 188 22.47 6.18 -8.75
C ASP A 188 22.39 7.55 -9.45
N CYS A 189 21.28 8.28 -9.28
CA CYS A 189 21.14 9.63 -9.80
C CYS A 189 22.12 10.60 -9.13
N MET A 190 22.75 11.48 -9.91
CA MET A 190 23.62 12.53 -9.39
C MET A 190 22.82 13.62 -8.69
N SER A 191 21.62 13.91 -9.20
CA SER A 191 20.71 14.87 -8.59
C SER A 191 19.25 14.54 -8.93
N ILE A 192 18.36 14.89 -8.02
CA ILE A 192 16.91 14.74 -8.17
C ILE A 192 16.27 16.08 -7.89
N ILE A 193 15.34 16.50 -8.73
CA ILE A 193 14.51 17.66 -8.50
C ILE A 193 13.12 17.18 -8.10
N HIS A 194 12.62 17.70 -6.99
CA HIS A 194 11.23 17.62 -6.58
C HIS A 194 10.61 19.01 -6.76
N ALA A 195 9.61 19.11 -7.61
CA ALA A 195 8.93 20.35 -7.89
C ALA A 195 7.44 20.20 -7.59
N LYS A 196 6.90 21.13 -6.80
CA LYS A 196 5.50 21.12 -6.40
C LYS A 196 4.95 22.54 -6.37
N ALA A 197 3.69 22.70 -6.78
CA ALA A 197 2.99 23.97 -6.67
C ALA A 197 2.49 24.18 -5.24
N TYR A 198 2.82 25.32 -4.65
CA TYR A 198 2.37 25.79 -3.34
C TYR A 198 1.63 27.10 -3.48
N HIS A 199 0.64 27.32 -2.62
CA HIS A 199 -0.03 28.61 -2.54
C HIS A 199 0.95 29.68 -2.01
N VAL A 200 0.84 30.92 -2.51
CA VAL A 200 1.76 32.01 -2.15
C VAL A 200 1.77 32.27 -0.66
N ASP A 201 0.63 32.19 0.02
CA ASP A 201 0.53 32.38 1.47
C ASP A 201 1.25 31.27 2.24
N GLU A 202 1.17 30.02 1.77
CA GLU A 202 1.86 28.88 2.36
C GLU A 202 3.39 29.03 2.29
N ILE A 203 3.89 29.54 1.14
CA ILE A 203 5.32 29.84 0.97
C ILE A 203 5.76 30.93 1.94
N LYS A 204 4.91 31.96 2.14
CA LYS A 204 5.18 33.03 3.10
C LYS A 204 5.21 32.52 4.52
N ASP A 205 4.31 31.63 4.89
CA ASP A 205 4.23 31.06 6.24
C ASP A 205 5.42 30.14 6.54
N ILE A 206 5.82 29.28 5.61
CA ILE A 206 6.90 28.30 5.82
C ILE A 206 8.28 28.97 5.73
N TRP A 207 8.53 29.77 4.70
CA TRP A 207 9.87 30.35 4.44
C TRP A 207 9.99 31.83 4.77
N GLY A 208 8.87 32.52 4.99
CA GLY A 208 8.87 33.96 5.28
C GLY A 208 9.23 34.84 4.08
N VAL A 209 9.05 34.34 2.85
CA VAL A 209 9.39 35.02 1.60
C VAL A 209 8.13 35.25 0.77
N GLU A 210 7.90 36.48 0.36
CA GLU A 210 6.78 36.81 -0.56
C GLU A 210 7.20 36.51 -1.99
N VAL A 211 6.42 35.73 -2.71
CA VAL A 211 6.60 35.40 -4.12
C VAL A 211 5.38 35.85 -4.94
N GLN A 212 5.53 35.98 -6.25
CA GLN A 212 4.40 36.26 -7.14
C GLN A 212 3.64 34.98 -7.43
N GLY A 213 2.32 35.01 -7.32
CA GLY A 213 1.43 33.92 -7.69
C GLY A 213 1.16 33.93 -9.19
N GLU A 214 1.05 32.75 -9.74
CA GLU A 214 0.65 32.48 -11.13
C GLU A 214 -0.40 31.38 -11.14
N ASP A 215 -1.16 31.29 -12.21
CA ASP A 215 -2.04 30.16 -12.46
C ASP A 215 -1.18 28.99 -12.96
N VAL A 216 -1.08 27.94 -12.18
CA VAL A 216 -0.22 26.78 -12.46
C VAL A 216 -1.07 25.55 -12.74
N ASN A 217 -0.75 24.83 -13.79
CA ASN A 217 -1.27 23.48 -13.98
C ASN A 217 -0.53 22.53 -13.03
N VAL A 218 -1.26 21.97 -12.06
CA VAL A 218 -0.70 21.16 -10.98
C VAL A 218 0.05 19.91 -11.48
N PHE A 219 -0.34 19.39 -12.63
CA PHE A 219 0.26 18.15 -13.16
C PHE A 219 1.45 18.41 -14.09
N SER A 220 1.40 19.41 -14.97
CA SER A 220 2.53 19.72 -15.85
C SER A 220 3.52 20.70 -15.23
N LEU A 221 3.14 21.35 -14.11
CA LEU A 221 3.91 22.42 -13.46
C LEU A 221 4.27 23.57 -14.43
N ASP A 222 3.41 23.78 -15.39
CA ASP A 222 3.50 24.86 -16.37
C ASP A 222 2.55 25.99 -16.00
N SER A 223 2.90 27.21 -16.40
CA SER A 223 1.92 28.30 -16.34
C SER A 223 0.71 27.90 -17.19
N ALA A 224 -0.48 28.02 -16.61
CA ALA A 224 -1.70 27.52 -17.20
C ALA A 224 -1.99 28.22 -18.53
N SER A 225 -1.59 27.59 -19.61
CA SER A 225 -2.24 27.88 -20.90
C SER A 225 -3.64 27.28 -20.82
N VAL A 226 -4.60 28.13 -20.92
CA VAL A 226 -6.04 27.88 -20.86
C VAL A 226 -6.42 26.52 -21.47
N GLY A 227 -6.94 25.60 -20.66
CA GLY A 227 -7.72 24.47 -21.13
C GLY A 227 -7.12 23.08 -21.09
N MET A 228 -5.92 22.86 -20.53
CA MET A 228 -5.30 21.53 -20.52
C MET A 228 -5.14 20.93 -19.13
N GLY A 229 -6.25 20.60 -18.50
CA GLY A 229 -6.24 19.76 -17.32
C GLY A 229 -6.06 18.28 -17.68
N TYR A 230 -5.43 17.48 -16.80
CA TYR A 230 -5.40 16.01 -16.89
C TYR A 230 -6.78 15.39 -16.67
N ASN A 231 -7.79 16.18 -16.43
CA ASN A 231 -9.12 15.71 -16.11
C ASN A 231 -9.83 15.30 -17.38
N SER A 232 -10.07 14.00 -17.48
CA SER A 232 -10.98 13.41 -18.44
C SER A 232 -12.45 13.74 -18.16
N VAL A 233 -12.73 14.39 -17.03
CA VAL A 233 -14.06 14.85 -16.70
C VAL A 233 -14.28 16.19 -17.42
N PRO A 234 -15.28 16.28 -18.32
CA PRO A 234 -15.56 17.51 -19.01
C PRO A 234 -15.82 18.64 -18.01
N ASP A 235 -15.12 19.73 -18.17
CA ASP A 235 -15.43 21.08 -17.71
C ASP A 235 -15.41 21.44 -16.22
N THR A 236 -15.22 20.54 -15.27
CA THR A 236 -15.36 20.91 -13.85
C THR A 236 -14.08 20.90 -13.01
N LEU A 237 -13.00 20.27 -13.48
CA LEU A 237 -11.73 20.24 -12.75
C LEU A 237 -10.56 20.46 -13.71
N ASN A 238 -10.27 21.70 -14.01
CA ASN A 238 -9.23 22.06 -14.97
C ASN A 238 -7.79 21.74 -14.53
N GLY A 239 -7.56 21.22 -13.34
CA GLY A 239 -6.21 20.98 -12.80
C GLY A 239 -5.38 22.27 -12.64
N VAL A 240 -6.00 23.44 -12.86
CA VAL A 240 -5.39 24.75 -12.71
C VAL A 240 -5.64 25.25 -11.29
N ALA A 241 -4.57 25.51 -10.58
CA ALA A 241 -4.62 26.16 -9.28
C ALA A 241 -4.18 27.62 -9.42
N HIS A 242 -4.95 28.51 -8.81
CA HIS A 242 -4.73 29.95 -8.85
C HIS A 242 -3.83 30.40 -7.70
N ASP A 243 -3.12 31.50 -7.89
CA ASP A 243 -2.21 32.08 -6.89
C ASP A 243 -1.15 31.10 -6.36
N MET A 244 -0.66 30.25 -7.24
CA MET A 244 0.35 29.25 -6.91
C MET A 244 1.73 29.68 -7.39
N CYS A 245 2.76 29.13 -6.73
CA CYS A 245 4.13 29.24 -7.22
C CYS A 245 4.78 27.87 -7.15
N VAL A 246 5.49 27.50 -8.22
CA VAL A 246 6.23 26.24 -8.25
C VAL A 246 7.49 26.38 -7.39
N VAL A 247 7.56 25.56 -6.35
CA VAL A 247 8.74 25.40 -5.51
C VAL A 247 9.56 24.24 -6.04
N ILE A 248 10.82 24.51 -6.34
CA ILE A 248 11.77 23.58 -6.92
C ILE A 248 12.82 23.23 -5.85
N GLU A 249 12.85 21.99 -5.42
CA GLU A 249 13.83 21.44 -4.49
C GLU A 249 14.84 20.59 -5.27
N LYS A 250 16.08 21.05 -5.44
CA LYS A 250 17.14 20.29 -6.09
C LYS A 250 18.02 19.62 -5.04
N TYR A 251 18.00 18.31 -5.01
CA TYR A 251 18.83 17.46 -4.17
C TYR A 251 19.99 16.93 -5.00
N SER A 252 21.23 17.19 -4.59
CA SER A 252 22.46 16.68 -5.23
C SER A 252 23.20 15.76 -4.27
N ARG A 253 23.60 14.58 -4.75
CA ARG A 253 24.27 13.59 -3.90
C ARG A 253 25.64 14.07 -3.43
N PRO A 254 26.19 13.49 -2.36
CA PRO A 254 27.55 13.72 -1.94
C PRO A 254 28.57 13.42 -3.05
N THR A 255 29.53 14.32 -3.22
CA THR A 255 30.65 14.19 -4.17
C THR A 255 31.96 14.50 -3.44
N GLY A 256 33.11 14.22 -4.06
CA GLY A 256 34.41 14.54 -3.49
C GLY A 256 34.61 16.03 -3.15
N GLU A 257 33.95 16.93 -3.90
CA GLU A 257 33.99 18.38 -3.64
C GLU A 257 32.97 18.81 -2.58
N LYS A 258 31.80 18.14 -2.54
CA LYS A 258 30.72 18.41 -1.59
C LYS A 258 30.36 17.13 -0.82
N PRO A 259 31.08 16.79 0.24
CA PRO A 259 30.93 15.50 0.94
C PRO A 259 29.56 15.32 1.61
N ASN A 260 28.86 16.41 1.91
CA ASN A 260 27.54 16.39 2.50
C ASN A 260 26.38 16.49 1.47
N GLY A 261 26.72 16.52 0.16
CA GLY A 261 25.73 16.82 -0.87
C GLY A 261 25.22 18.26 -0.76
N GLU A 262 24.16 18.58 -1.49
CA GLU A 262 23.60 19.92 -1.56
C GLU A 262 22.10 19.91 -1.75
N LEU A 263 21.41 20.77 -1.03
CA LEU A 263 19.99 21.05 -1.21
C LEU A 263 19.81 22.52 -1.55
N SER A 264 19.18 22.81 -2.68
CA SER A 264 18.77 24.15 -3.08
C SER A 264 17.27 24.20 -3.29
N ILE A 265 16.58 25.14 -2.62
CA ILE A 265 15.13 25.34 -2.74
C ILE A 265 14.88 26.71 -3.35
N VAL A 266 14.17 26.73 -4.45
CA VAL A 266 13.88 27.94 -5.23
C VAL A 266 12.37 28.06 -5.44
N ALA A 267 11.82 29.26 -5.27
CA ALA A 267 10.44 29.57 -5.63
C ALA A 267 10.40 30.82 -6.52
N GLY A 268 9.85 30.66 -7.73
CA GLY A 268 9.93 31.75 -8.72
C GLY A 268 11.37 32.20 -8.94
N ASP A 269 11.65 33.47 -8.72
CA ASP A 269 12.98 34.07 -8.86
C ASP A 269 13.75 34.20 -7.51
N LYS A 270 13.26 33.58 -6.46
CA LYS A 270 13.83 33.71 -5.11
C LYS A 270 14.41 32.41 -4.60
N LEU A 271 15.60 32.50 -4.01
CA LEU A 271 16.23 31.40 -3.30
C LEU A 271 15.63 31.34 -1.88
N LEU A 272 14.98 30.22 -1.54
CA LEU A 272 14.40 29.98 -0.23
C LEU A 272 15.42 29.33 0.73
N TYR A 273 16.17 28.34 0.25
CA TYR A 273 17.17 27.61 1.02
C TYR A 273 18.32 27.17 0.14
N HIS A 274 19.53 27.16 0.70
CA HIS A 274 20.71 26.56 0.11
C HIS A 274 21.64 26.08 1.23
N GLY A 275 22.04 24.82 1.15
CA GLY A 275 22.88 24.21 2.18
C GLY A 275 23.10 22.71 1.93
N ASP A 276 23.67 22.05 2.91
CA ASP A 276 23.90 20.59 2.89
C ASP A 276 22.59 19.81 2.85
N LEU A 277 22.62 18.56 2.35
CA LEU A 277 21.50 17.64 2.46
C LEU A 277 21.15 17.43 3.95
N PRO A 278 19.86 17.50 4.33
CA PRO A 278 19.47 17.49 5.74
C PRO A 278 19.50 16.10 6.40
N TYR A 279 19.38 15.00 5.62
CA TYR A 279 19.09 13.68 6.17
C TYR A 279 20.21 12.67 5.95
N ILE A 280 20.51 11.89 7.00
CA ILE A 280 21.45 10.76 6.96
C ILE A 280 20.66 9.52 6.57
N ASN A 281 20.50 9.28 5.27
CA ASN A 281 19.65 8.23 4.72
C ASN A 281 20.40 7.11 4.00
N ALA A 282 21.72 7.25 3.80
CA ALA A 282 22.51 6.22 3.13
C ALA A 282 22.89 5.09 4.09
N VAL A 283 23.06 3.88 3.56
CA VAL A 283 23.46 2.67 4.31
C VAL A 283 24.77 2.85 5.08
N ASN A 284 25.68 3.70 4.58
CA ASN A 284 26.99 3.95 5.18
C ASN A 284 27.01 5.25 6.03
N GLU A 285 25.91 5.58 6.69
CA GLU A 285 25.77 6.83 7.47
C GLU A 285 26.00 8.11 6.66
N GLY A 286 25.97 8.00 5.35
CA GLY A 286 26.06 9.14 4.44
C GLY A 286 24.73 9.88 4.28
N ARG A 287 24.79 11.12 3.80
CA ARG A 287 23.60 11.89 3.47
C ARG A 287 23.01 11.40 2.15
N GLY A 288 21.69 11.31 2.07
CA GLY A 288 20.95 10.75 0.94
C GLY A 288 19.65 11.45 0.65
N TYR A 289 18.95 10.97 -0.38
CA TYR A 289 17.66 11.50 -0.79
C TYR A 289 16.53 11.04 0.14
N PRO A 290 15.56 11.91 0.46
CA PRO A 290 14.40 11.55 1.28
C PRO A 290 13.31 10.80 0.48
N PHE A 291 13.65 10.28 -0.69
CA PHE A 291 12.70 9.65 -1.58
C PHE A 291 12.87 8.14 -1.62
N THR A 292 11.74 7.45 -1.74
CA THR A 292 11.67 6.01 -1.99
C THR A 292 10.80 5.75 -3.19
N LYS A 293 11.33 5.04 -4.20
CA LYS A 293 10.64 4.76 -5.45
C LYS A 293 9.89 3.43 -5.38
N ILE A 294 8.65 3.42 -5.90
CA ILE A 294 7.81 2.25 -6.11
C ILE A 294 7.47 2.15 -7.59
N ILE A 295 7.49 0.95 -8.13
CA ILE A 295 7.29 0.68 -9.56
C ILE A 295 6.21 -0.41 -9.72
N CYS A 296 5.27 -0.21 -10.66
CA CYS A 296 4.30 -1.24 -11.04
C CYS A 296 4.98 -2.35 -11.87
N LEU A 297 5.55 -1.97 -13.00
CA LEU A 297 6.32 -2.85 -13.87
C LEU A 297 7.62 -2.16 -14.26
N GLU A 298 8.73 -2.88 -14.14
CA GLU A 298 10.04 -2.34 -14.50
C GLU A 298 10.15 -2.15 -16.00
N LYS A 299 10.69 -0.98 -16.41
CA LYS A 299 11.04 -0.67 -17.79
C LYS A 299 12.56 -0.57 -17.89
N LEU A 300 13.17 -1.51 -18.59
CA LEU A 300 14.63 -1.57 -18.73
C LEU A 300 15.17 -0.27 -19.33
N GLY A 301 16.22 0.27 -18.72
CA GLY A 301 16.88 1.49 -19.18
C GLY A 301 16.00 2.76 -19.02
N CYS A 302 15.07 2.75 -18.10
CA CYS A 302 14.23 3.90 -17.80
C CYS A 302 14.09 4.10 -16.28
N PHE A 303 14.16 5.36 -15.85
CA PHE A 303 13.96 5.72 -14.44
C PHE A 303 12.55 5.40 -13.97
N TYR A 304 11.54 5.69 -14.79
CA TYR A 304 10.16 5.40 -14.47
C TYR A 304 9.75 4.01 -14.97
N GLY A 305 8.88 3.36 -14.20
CA GLY A 305 8.24 2.12 -14.61
C GLY A 305 7.18 2.33 -15.69
N THR A 306 6.55 1.25 -16.09
CA THR A 306 5.41 1.25 -17.02
C THR A 306 4.15 0.75 -16.32
N SER A 307 3.01 1.28 -16.72
CA SER A 307 1.69 0.88 -16.25
C SER A 307 1.20 -0.37 -16.97
N ILE A 308 0.39 -1.18 -16.31
CA ILE A 308 -0.35 -2.24 -16.97
C ILE A 308 -1.35 -1.70 -17.99
N ILE A 309 -1.87 -0.49 -17.77
CA ILE A 309 -2.82 0.19 -18.66
C ILE A 309 -2.24 0.34 -20.06
N GLU A 310 -0.96 0.69 -20.19
CA GLU A 310 -0.29 0.87 -21.49
C GLU A 310 -0.42 -0.38 -22.37
N ARG A 311 -0.37 -1.57 -21.76
CA ARG A 311 -0.52 -2.85 -22.46
C ARG A 311 -1.98 -3.18 -22.80
N LEU A 312 -2.93 -2.62 -22.04
CA LEU A 312 -4.36 -2.88 -22.18
C LEU A 312 -5.06 -1.91 -23.14
N ILE A 313 -4.49 -0.71 -23.37
CA ILE A 313 -5.07 0.31 -24.26
C ILE A 313 -5.43 -0.25 -25.65
N PRO A 314 -4.55 -0.97 -26.36
CA PRO A 314 -4.89 -1.51 -27.68
C PRO A 314 -6.07 -2.47 -27.65
N LEU A 315 -6.14 -3.34 -26.64
CA LEU A 315 -7.24 -4.29 -26.46
C LEU A 315 -8.56 -3.58 -26.16
N GLN A 316 -8.50 -2.56 -25.30
CA GLN A 316 -9.67 -1.79 -24.92
C GLN A 316 -10.26 -1.03 -26.12
N ARG A 317 -9.40 -0.46 -26.96
CA ARG A 317 -9.83 0.17 -28.22
C ARG A 317 -10.49 -0.83 -29.16
N ALA A 318 -9.90 -2.01 -29.35
CA ALA A 318 -10.45 -3.08 -30.18
C ALA A 318 -11.81 -3.57 -29.65
N TYR A 319 -11.92 -3.75 -28.33
CA TYR A 319 -13.16 -4.16 -27.68
C TYR A 319 -14.29 -3.16 -27.88
N ASN A 320 -14.04 -1.87 -27.61
CA ASN A 320 -15.02 -0.80 -27.81
C ASN A 320 -15.45 -0.73 -29.29
N ALA A 321 -14.50 -0.86 -30.23
CA ALA A 321 -14.79 -0.81 -31.65
C ALA A 321 -15.72 -1.97 -32.08
N ILE A 322 -15.47 -3.19 -31.59
CA ILE A 322 -16.30 -4.36 -31.92
C ILE A 322 -17.69 -4.21 -31.31
N LYS A 323 -17.78 -3.83 -30.04
CA LYS A 323 -19.06 -3.61 -29.35
C LYS A 323 -19.91 -2.58 -30.07
N ASN A 324 -19.35 -1.42 -30.39
CA ASN A 324 -20.07 -0.35 -31.07
C ASN A 324 -20.52 -0.78 -32.46
N ARG A 325 -19.67 -1.45 -33.25
CA ARG A 325 -20.06 -1.99 -34.56
C ARG A 325 -21.18 -3.02 -34.43
N LYS A 326 -21.14 -3.88 -33.41
CA LYS A 326 -22.21 -4.83 -33.14
C LYS A 326 -23.52 -4.12 -32.83
N HIS A 327 -23.49 -3.07 -32.01
CA HIS A 327 -24.68 -2.24 -31.73
C HIS A 327 -25.20 -1.52 -32.96
N GLU A 328 -24.32 -0.90 -33.74
CA GLU A 328 -24.72 -0.28 -35.02
C GLU A 328 -25.38 -1.30 -35.99
N PHE A 329 -24.83 -2.52 -36.04
CA PHE A 329 -25.39 -3.57 -36.87
C PHE A 329 -26.77 -4.02 -36.36
N ILE A 330 -26.94 -4.19 -35.04
CA ILE A 330 -28.23 -4.52 -34.41
C ILE A 330 -29.25 -3.40 -34.67
N ASN A 331 -28.87 -2.14 -34.53
CA ASN A 331 -29.75 -1.00 -34.80
C ASN A 331 -30.21 -0.98 -36.26
N ARG A 332 -29.31 -1.22 -37.21
CA ARG A 332 -29.65 -1.34 -38.62
C ARG A 332 -30.57 -2.54 -38.91
N LEU A 333 -30.35 -3.67 -38.24
CA LEU A 333 -31.23 -4.84 -38.33
C LEU A 333 -32.62 -4.56 -37.79
N SER A 334 -32.73 -3.84 -36.68
CA SER A 334 -34.00 -3.55 -36.01
C SER A 334 -34.85 -2.54 -36.76
N THR A 335 -34.22 -1.56 -37.41
CA THR A 335 -34.91 -0.53 -38.21
C THR A 335 -35.28 -1.03 -39.61
N GLY A 336 -34.52 -2.01 -40.15
CA GLY A 336 -34.68 -2.49 -41.50
C GLY A 336 -34.37 -1.42 -42.56
N VAL A 337 -34.24 -1.83 -43.79
CA VAL A 337 -34.13 -0.92 -44.95
C VAL A 337 -35.36 -1.09 -45.80
N LEU A 338 -36.17 -0.07 -45.90
CA LEU A 338 -37.35 -0.08 -46.77
C LEU A 338 -36.92 0.27 -48.20
N SER A 339 -37.12 -0.67 -49.13
CA SER A 339 -36.93 -0.44 -50.55
C SER A 339 -38.23 0.03 -51.15
N ILE A 340 -38.22 1.21 -51.75
CA ILE A 340 -39.38 1.86 -52.31
C ILE A 340 -39.04 2.22 -53.76
N GLU A 341 -39.98 2.03 -54.68
CA GLU A 341 -39.88 2.49 -56.05
C GLU A 341 -40.05 4.03 -56.08
N ASP A 342 -39.19 4.70 -56.83
CA ASP A 342 -39.21 6.16 -56.89
C ASP A 342 -40.59 6.70 -57.27
N GLY A 343 -41.13 7.64 -56.51
CA GLY A 343 -42.45 8.23 -56.69
C GLY A 343 -43.64 7.36 -56.32
N SER A 344 -43.41 6.16 -55.70
CA SER A 344 -44.50 5.26 -55.29
C SER A 344 -45.11 5.61 -53.95
N VAL A 345 -44.34 6.23 -53.03
CA VAL A 345 -44.75 6.61 -51.68
C VAL A 345 -44.31 8.06 -51.46
N ASP A 346 -45.07 8.80 -50.65
CA ASP A 346 -44.66 10.15 -50.22
C ASP A 346 -43.48 10.01 -49.23
N THR A 347 -42.30 10.42 -49.70
CA THR A 347 -41.04 10.26 -48.97
C THR A 347 -40.85 11.33 -47.88
N ASP A 348 -41.46 12.48 -48.00
CA ASP A 348 -41.27 13.62 -47.09
C ASP A 348 -41.77 13.28 -45.67
N ASN A 349 -42.97 12.64 -45.57
CA ASN A 349 -43.51 12.17 -44.30
C ASN A 349 -42.78 10.94 -43.75
N LEU A 350 -42.04 10.20 -44.59
CA LEU A 350 -41.30 9.01 -44.17
C LEU A 350 -39.91 9.35 -43.62
N GLU A 351 -39.30 10.43 -44.18
CA GLU A 351 -38.02 10.95 -43.70
C GLU A 351 -38.14 11.64 -42.32
N ASP A 352 -39.23 12.41 -42.12
CA ASP A 352 -39.45 13.15 -40.88
C ASP A 352 -39.91 12.25 -39.71
N GLU A 353 -40.81 11.28 -39.92
CA GLU A 353 -41.40 10.45 -38.87
C GLU A 353 -40.82 9.03 -38.74
N GLY A 354 -40.06 8.59 -39.75
CA GLY A 354 -39.54 7.23 -39.84
C GLY A 354 -40.66 6.13 -39.93
N LEU A 355 -40.28 4.88 -39.69
CA LEU A 355 -41.19 3.76 -39.59
C LEU A 355 -41.61 3.58 -38.10
N SER A 356 -42.65 4.29 -37.67
CA SER A 356 -43.23 4.07 -36.34
C SER A 356 -44.09 2.84 -36.29
N PRO A 357 -44.20 2.12 -35.13
CA PRO A 357 -45.07 0.95 -35.00
C PRO A 357 -46.52 1.24 -35.34
N GLY A 358 -47.08 0.48 -36.28
CA GLY A 358 -48.47 0.66 -36.73
C GLY A 358 -48.69 1.70 -37.86
N LYS A 359 -47.61 2.26 -38.42
CA LYS A 359 -47.71 3.20 -39.57
C LYS A 359 -48.19 2.49 -40.81
N VAL A 360 -49.22 3.05 -41.45
CA VAL A 360 -49.77 2.52 -42.70
C VAL A 360 -49.09 3.27 -43.85
N LEU A 361 -48.42 2.53 -44.72
CA LEU A 361 -47.79 3.04 -45.93
C LEU A 361 -48.78 2.97 -47.09
N ILE A 362 -49.18 4.09 -47.66
CA ILE A 362 -50.02 4.20 -48.82
C ILE A 362 -49.09 4.36 -50.03
N TYR A 363 -49.18 3.43 -50.99
CA TYR A 363 -48.39 3.45 -52.19
C TYR A 363 -49.28 3.59 -53.45
N ARG A 364 -48.73 4.10 -54.54
CA ARG A 364 -49.43 4.37 -55.75
C ARG A 364 -49.91 3.08 -56.43
N GLN A 365 -51.14 3.08 -56.92
CA GLN A 365 -51.69 1.95 -57.64
C GLN A 365 -50.89 1.62 -58.92
N GLY A 366 -50.42 0.40 -59.07
CA GLY A 366 -49.59 0.00 -60.21
C GLY A 366 -48.07 0.03 -59.96
N SER A 367 -47.62 0.57 -58.87
CA SER A 367 -46.21 0.53 -58.40
C SER A 367 -45.90 -0.75 -57.65
N THR A 368 -44.65 -1.10 -57.56
CA THR A 368 -44.18 -2.23 -56.74
C THR A 368 -44.41 -1.89 -55.25
N PRO A 369 -45.03 -2.78 -54.45
CA PRO A 369 -45.23 -2.51 -53.03
C PRO A 369 -43.89 -2.37 -52.31
N PRO A 370 -43.82 -1.43 -51.32
CA PRO A 370 -42.63 -1.27 -50.49
C PRO A 370 -42.20 -2.59 -49.88
N LYS A 371 -40.93 -2.93 -49.99
CA LYS A 371 -40.38 -4.18 -49.44
C LYS A 371 -39.37 -3.82 -48.38
N LEU A 372 -39.53 -4.44 -47.19
CA LEU A 372 -38.48 -4.40 -46.18
C LEU A 372 -37.36 -5.34 -46.65
N LEU A 373 -36.18 -4.81 -46.88
CA LEU A 373 -35.01 -5.64 -47.15
C LEU A 373 -34.61 -6.31 -45.83
N GLU A 374 -34.69 -7.62 -45.80
CA GLU A 374 -34.18 -8.36 -44.64
C GLU A 374 -32.69 -8.13 -44.54
N SER A 375 -32.30 -7.38 -43.52
CA SER A 375 -30.91 -7.27 -43.11
C SER A 375 -30.48 -8.66 -42.59
N GLY A 376 -29.38 -9.20 -43.11
CA GLY A 376 -28.89 -10.53 -42.75
C GLY A 376 -28.79 -10.81 -41.23
N ARG A 377 -28.41 -11.98 -40.85
CA ARG A 377 -28.18 -12.35 -39.45
C ARG A 377 -26.89 -11.73 -38.93
N ILE A 378 -26.85 -11.44 -37.60
CA ILE A 378 -25.61 -11.00 -36.94
C ILE A 378 -24.53 -12.07 -37.18
N PRO A 379 -23.37 -11.72 -37.77
CA PRO A 379 -22.28 -12.66 -37.93
C PRO A 379 -21.83 -13.23 -36.60
N VAL A 380 -21.69 -14.56 -36.49
CA VAL A 380 -21.24 -15.24 -35.27
C VAL A 380 -19.81 -14.82 -34.90
N ASP A 381 -19.04 -14.34 -35.87
CA ASP A 381 -17.67 -13.88 -35.72
C ASP A 381 -17.54 -12.72 -34.69
N PHE A 382 -18.56 -11.84 -34.57
CA PHE A 382 -18.55 -10.78 -33.57
C PHE A 382 -18.51 -11.33 -32.13
N GLN A 383 -19.25 -12.40 -31.87
CA GLN A 383 -19.27 -13.00 -30.54
C GLN A 383 -17.94 -13.71 -30.25
N TYR A 384 -17.44 -14.47 -31.24
CA TYR A 384 -16.15 -15.16 -31.10
C TYR A 384 -14.99 -14.18 -30.84
N GLU A 385 -14.95 -13.08 -31.60
CA GLU A 385 -13.89 -12.07 -31.43
C GLU A 385 -14.02 -11.31 -30.09
N GLU A 386 -15.23 -11.05 -29.63
CA GLU A 386 -15.49 -10.48 -28.31
C GLU A 386 -14.95 -11.39 -27.18
N GLU A 387 -15.27 -12.69 -27.24
CA GLU A 387 -14.79 -13.68 -26.26
C GLU A 387 -13.26 -13.82 -26.31
N ARG A 388 -12.65 -13.75 -27.50
CA ARG A 388 -11.21 -13.80 -27.68
C ARG A 388 -10.52 -12.61 -27.03
N ILE A 389 -11.00 -11.40 -27.27
CA ILE A 389 -10.43 -10.19 -26.66
C ILE A 389 -10.58 -10.23 -25.13
N MET A 390 -11.70 -10.73 -24.61
CA MET A 390 -11.88 -10.88 -23.16
C MET A 390 -10.86 -11.88 -22.56
N SER A 391 -10.56 -12.97 -23.26
CA SER A 391 -9.51 -13.91 -22.86
C SER A 391 -8.12 -13.26 -22.90
N GLU A 392 -7.84 -12.40 -23.89
CA GLU A 392 -6.60 -11.66 -24.00
C GLU A 392 -6.45 -10.63 -22.86
N PHE A 393 -7.53 -9.95 -22.42
CA PHE A 393 -7.50 -9.10 -21.23
C PHE A 393 -7.03 -9.87 -20.00
N THR A 394 -7.58 -11.07 -19.78
CA THR A 394 -7.17 -11.93 -18.66
C THR A 394 -5.69 -12.33 -18.79
N THR A 395 -5.26 -12.71 -19.99
CA THR A 395 -3.89 -13.15 -20.25
C THR A 395 -2.88 -12.04 -20.02
N ILE A 396 -3.16 -10.81 -20.45
CA ILE A 396 -2.22 -9.69 -20.36
C ILE A 396 -2.24 -9.06 -18.95
N SER A 397 -3.44 -8.88 -18.37
CA SER A 397 -3.56 -8.28 -17.04
C SER A 397 -3.07 -9.18 -15.91
N GLY A 398 -3.10 -10.50 -16.10
CA GLY A 398 -2.84 -11.49 -15.06
C GLY A 398 -3.94 -11.57 -13.99
N VAL A 399 -5.10 -11.01 -14.26
CA VAL A 399 -6.26 -11.05 -13.36
C VAL A 399 -7.33 -11.91 -14.00
N SER A 400 -7.59 -13.09 -13.43
CA SER A 400 -8.72 -13.91 -13.84
C SER A 400 -9.97 -13.42 -13.14
N GLU A 401 -11.00 -13.08 -13.92
CA GLU A 401 -12.34 -12.83 -13.38
C GLU A 401 -13.02 -14.19 -13.09
N LEU A 402 -12.59 -14.84 -12.02
CA LEU A 402 -13.17 -16.12 -11.58
C LEU A 402 -14.70 -16.02 -11.40
N SER A 403 -15.23 -14.84 -11.07
CA SER A 403 -16.65 -14.59 -10.92
C SER A 403 -17.45 -14.77 -12.24
N LYS A 404 -16.83 -14.57 -13.39
CA LYS A 404 -17.49 -14.77 -14.71
C LYS A 404 -17.61 -16.25 -15.11
N TYR A 405 -16.82 -17.13 -14.52
CA TYR A 405 -16.83 -18.56 -14.77
C TYR A 405 -17.72 -19.35 -13.80
N SER A 406 -18.82 -18.75 -13.33
CA SER A 406 -19.72 -19.41 -12.36
C SER A 406 -20.14 -20.82 -12.79
N ASN A 407 -20.34 -21.06 -14.08
CA ASN A 407 -20.68 -22.39 -14.61
C ASN A 407 -19.49 -23.36 -14.60
N VAL A 408 -18.27 -22.89 -14.75
CA VAL A 408 -17.04 -23.71 -14.72
C VAL A 408 -16.61 -23.94 -13.27
N LEU A 409 -16.77 -22.95 -12.40
CA LEU A 409 -16.47 -23.05 -10.96
C LEU A 409 -17.32 -24.11 -10.26
N ASN A 410 -18.59 -24.27 -10.67
CA ASN A 410 -19.47 -25.32 -10.12
C ASN A 410 -18.99 -26.75 -10.46
N GLN A 411 -18.11 -26.92 -11.44
CA GLN A 411 -17.53 -28.19 -11.86
C GLN A 411 -16.10 -28.41 -11.37
N MET A 412 -15.44 -27.35 -10.84
CA MET A 412 -14.06 -27.42 -10.34
C MET A 412 -14.01 -27.76 -8.85
N SER A 413 -12.99 -28.52 -8.46
CA SER A 413 -12.72 -28.77 -7.04
C SER A 413 -12.17 -27.51 -6.36
N GLY A 414 -12.43 -27.33 -5.07
CA GLY A 414 -11.88 -26.21 -4.30
C GLY A 414 -10.35 -26.08 -4.40
N LYS A 415 -9.62 -27.21 -4.54
CA LYS A 415 -8.17 -27.22 -4.79
C LYS A 415 -7.79 -26.62 -6.13
N ALA A 416 -8.55 -26.87 -7.19
CA ALA A 416 -8.30 -26.32 -8.53
C ALA A 416 -8.54 -24.80 -8.54
N ILE A 417 -9.56 -24.32 -7.84
CA ILE A 417 -9.82 -22.88 -7.67
C ILE A 417 -8.67 -22.23 -6.88
N GLY A 418 -8.20 -22.87 -5.81
CA GLY A 418 -7.05 -22.39 -5.04
C GLY A 418 -5.79 -22.21 -5.88
N LEU A 419 -5.47 -23.18 -6.74
CA LEU A 419 -4.32 -23.09 -7.66
C LEU A 419 -4.44 -21.97 -8.69
N LEU A 420 -5.65 -21.67 -9.19
CA LEU A 420 -5.88 -20.55 -10.09
C LEU A 420 -5.67 -19.20 -9.41
N VAL A 421 -6.13 -19.07 -8.16
CA VAL A 421 -5.89 -17.87 -7.34
C VAL A 421 -4.38 -17.69 -7.10
N GLU A 422 -3.67 -18.75 -6.75
CA GLU A 422 -2.22 -18.73 -6.56
C GLU A 422 -1.47 -18.33 -7.85
N GLN A 423 -1.91 -18.82 -9.00
CA GLN A 423 -1.34 -18.42 -10.29
C GLN A 423 -1.54 -16.93 -10.60
N ASP A 424 -2.70 -16.37 -10.29
CA ASP A 424 -2.99 -14.95 -10.45
C ASP A 424 -2.11 -14.10 -9.50
N ASP A 425 -1.94 -14.54 -8.26
CA ASP A 425 -1.12 -13.83 -7.28
C ASP A 425 0.36 -13.85 -7.65
N THR A 426 0.84 -14.93 -8.30
CA THR A 426 2.21 -15.02 -8.81
C THR A 426 2.52 -13.93 -9.84
N ARG A 427 1.56 -13.52 -10.67
CA ARG A 427 1.76 -12.45 -11.65
C ARG A 427 1.83 -11.05 -11.02
N LEU A 428 1.22 -10.87 -9.85
CA LEU A 428 1.31 -9.64 -9.06
C LEU A 428 2.59 -9.55 -8.22
N SER A 429 3.35 -10.64 -8.10
CA SER A 429 4.52 -10.73 -7.22
C SER A 429 5.57 -9.64 -7.48
N ILE A 430 5.74 -9.19 -8.72
CA ILE A 430 6.70 -8.13 -9.07
C ILE A 430 6.28 -6.80 -8.45
N ALA A 431 5.02 -6.37 -8.65
CA ALA A 431 4.51 -5.13 -8.08
C ALA A 431 4.48 -5.20 -6.54
N THR A 432 4.07 -6.35 -5.99
CA THR A 432 4.07 -6.63 -4.56
C THR A 432 5.47 -6.52 -3.95
N THR A 433 6.48 -7.11 -4.60
CA THR A 433 7.88 -7.05 -4.14
C THR A 433 8.39 -5.62 -4.18
N SER A 434 8.12 -4.85 -5.24
CA SER A 434 8.48 -3.43 -5.33
C SER A 434 7.85 -2.62 -4.20
N LEU A 435 6.57 -2.84 -3.90
CA LEU A 435 5.86 -2.18 -2.82
C LEU A 435 6.44 -2.53 -1.44
N ARG A 436 6.71 -3.82 -1.18
CA ARG A 436 7.35 -4.30 0.06
C ARG A 436 8.73 -3.65 0.26
N MET A 437 9.58 -3.67 -0.76
CA MET A 437 10.90 -3.05 -0.69
C MET A 437 10.80 -1.53 -0.46
N GLY A 438 9.82 -0.87 -1.07
CA GLY A 438 9.52 0.52 -0.81
C GLY A 438 9.14 0.79 0.64
N ILE A 439 8.23 -0.01 1.21
CA ILE A 439 7.81 0.11 2.62
C ILE A 439 9.00 -0.12 3.56
N LYS A 440 9.79 -1.17 3.31
CA LYS A 440 11.02 -1.44 4.07
C LYS A 440 11.90 -0.20 4.14
N ARG A 441 12.20 0.39 2.99
CA ARG A 441 13.05 1.58 2.88
C ARG A 441 12.44 2.81 3.58
N VAL A 442 11.13 3.02 3.49
CA VAL A 442 10.45 4.09 4.23
C VAL A 442 10.61 3.89 5.73
N CYS A 443 10.41 2.68 6.23
CA CYS A 443 10.57 2.37 7.66
C CYS A 443 12.04 2.49 8.12
N GLU A 444 13.02 2.11 7.31
CA GLU A 444 14.45 2.36 7.58
C GLU A 444 14.73 3.88 7.67
N GLN A 445 14.18 4.67 6.75
CA GLN A 445 14.31 6.13 6.77
C GLN A 445 13.67 6.73 8.02
N MET A 446 12.49 6.23 8.46
CA MET A 446 11.86 6.66 9.71
C MET A 446 12.79 6.47 10.92
N LEU A 447 13.37 5.27 11.08
CA LEU A 447 14.30 4.98 12.18
C LEU A 447 15.54 5.87 12.14
N ARG A 448 16.11 6.08 10.95
CA ARG A 448 17.27 6.96 10.75
C ARG A 448 16.97 8.41 11.11
N LEU A 449 15.78 8.92 10.74
CA LEU A 449 15.35 10.25 11.14
C LEU A 449 15.19 10.35 12.66
N TYR A 450 14.63 9.35 13.32
CA TYR A 450 14.56 9.32 14.77
C TYR A 450 15.94 9.26 15.40
N LYS A 451 16.86 8.45 14.89
CA LYS A 451 18.26 8.38 15.33
C LYS A 451 18.97 9.73 15.19
N GLN A 452 18.65 10.49 14.14
CA GLN A 452 19.27 11.79 13.87
C GLN A 452 18.66 12.93 14.73
N PHE A 453 17.34 12.97 14.91
CA PHE A 453 16.64 14.13 15.46
C PHE A 453 16.04 13.92 16.86
N CYS A 454 15.93 12.68 17.37
CA CYS A 454 15.38 12.39 18.68
C CYS A 454 16.43 12.57 19.79
N ILE A 455 16.90 13.80 19.99
CA ILE A 455 17.93 14.11 21.00
C ILE A 455 17.35 14.11 22.42
N THR A 456 16.09 14.53 22.58
CA THR A 456 15.41 14.59 23.87
C THR A 456 14.67 13.30 24.16
N LYS A 457 14.57 12.92 25.45
CA LYS A 457 13.82 11.73 25.88
C LYS A 457 12.36 11.85 25.48
N ARG A 458 11.89 10.93 24.68
CA ARG A 458 10.51 10.87 24.19
C ARG A 458 9.72 9.79 24.87
N MET A 459 8.42 10.01 24.97
CA MET A 459 7.46 9.03 25.43
C MET A 459 6.53 8.70 24.27
N LYS A 460 6.53 7.43 23.86
CA LYS A 460 5.52 6.91 22.93
C LYS A 460 4.62 5.90 23.63
N ARG A 461 3.37 5.90 23.18
CA ARG A 461 2.36 4.96 23.63
C ARG A 461 2.29 3.87 22.58
N PHE A 462 2.41 2.62 23.01
CA PHE A 462 2.28 1.45 22.16
C PHE A 462 1.05 0.64 22.57
N SER A 463 0.42 0.01 21.60
CA SER A 463 -0.57 -1.02 21.87
C SER A 463 0.22 -2.32 22.08
N GLY A 464 0.26 -2.82 23.30
CA GLY A 464 0.85 -4.13 23.61
C GLY A 464 0.07 -5.25 22.91
N ASP A 465 0.70 -6.42 22.78
CA ASP A 465 0.11 -7.59 22.09
C ASP A 465 -1.25 -8.00 22.68
N ASN A 466 -1.52 -7.64 23.95
CA ASN A 466 -2.76 -7.93 24.69
C ASN A 466 -3.76 -6.76 24.71
N GLY A 467 -3.56 -5.69 23.92
CA GLY A 467 -4.39 -4.50 23.96
C GLY A 467 -4.13 -3.59 25.17
N GLU A 468 -3.15 -3.88 25.99
CA GLU A 468 -2.68 -3.00 27.04
C GLU A 468 -1.87 -1.85 26.46
N VAL A 469 -1.99 -0.66 27.08
CA VAL A 469 -1.24 0.51 26.65
C VAL A 469 0.10 0.52 27.37
N GLU A 470 1.17 0.22 26.64
CA GLU A 470 2.54 0.33 27.13
C GLU A 470 3.09 1.73 26.83
N LEU A 471 3.77 2.32 27.83
CA LEU A 471 4.46 3.60 27.70
C LEU A 471 5.97 3.35 27.73
N ALA A 472 6.63 3.55 26.59
CA ALA A 472 8.08 3.50 26.57
C ALA A 472 8.68 4.89 26.44
N TYR A 473 9.78 5.08 27.17
CA TYR A 473 10.62 6.26 27.09
C TYR A 473 11.91 5.89 26.40
N PHE A 474 12.26 6.61 25.35
CA PHE A 474 13.45 6.31 24.56
C PHE A 474 14.15 7.58 24.06
N THR A 475 15.40 7.43 23.69
CA THR A 475 16.26 8.45 23.08
C THR A 475 16.89 7.90 21.81
N ALA A 476 17.56 8.74 21.02
CA ALA A 476 18.28 8.31 19.83
C ALA A 476 19.30 7.19 20.10
N SER A 477 19.91 7.16 21.31
CA SER A 477 20.88 6.13 21.70
C SER A 477 20.27 4.74 21.86
N ASP A 478 18.96 4.65 22.08
CA ASP A 478 18.25 3.39 22.27
C ASP A 478 17.86 2.74 20.93
N LEU A 479 18.12 3.41 19.79
CA LEU A 479 17.84 2.96 18.44
C LEU A 479 19.14 2.56 17.75
N GLN A 480 19.68 1.38 18.07
CA GLN A 480 20.96 0.94 17.52
C GLN A 480 20.83 0.33 16.12
N SER A 481 19.89 -0.58 15.92
CA SER A 481 19.69 -1.28 14.65
C SER A 481 18.64 -0.59 13.78
N ASP A 482 18.93 -0.47 12.50
CA ASP A 482 18.01 -0.04 11.43
C ASP A 482 17.77 -1.15 10.38
N ASP A 483 18.23 -2.38 10.65
CA ASP A 483 18.01 -3.53 9.76
C ASP A 483 16.60 -4.09 9.97
N LEU A 484 15.75 -3.81 9.01
CA LEU A 484 14.36 -4.25 8.97
C LEU A 484 14.19 -5.53 8.18
N VAL A 485 13.38 -6.41 8.71
CA VAL A 485 13.02 -7.66 8.04
C VAL A 485 11.50 -7.75 7.98
N PHE A 486 11.00 -8.23 6.85
CA PHE A 486 9.62 -8.65 6.77
C PHE A 486 9.46 -10.02 7.43
N ASP A 487 8.42 -10.18 8.22
CA ASP A 487 8.00 -11.51 8.62
C ASP A 487 7.65 -12.28 7.34
N ASN A 488 8.28 -13.47 7.18
CA ASN A 488 8.26 -14.27 5.95
C ASN A 488 6.89 -14.93 5.66
N GLU A 489 5.79 -14.30 6.03
CA GLU A 489 4.47 -14.80 5.69
C GLU A 489 4.14 -14.42 4.25
N ASN A 490 3.88 -15.42 3.41
CA ASN A 490 3.31 -15.26 2.07
C ASN A 490 1.85 -14.83 2.17
N GLU A 491 1.62 -13.57 2.52
CA GLU A 491 0.29 -13.04 2.84
C GLU A 491 -0.66 -12.99 1.64
N LEU A 492 -0.16 -13.03 0.40
CA LEU A 492 -1.01 -13.09 -0.78
C LEU A 492 -1.74 -14.43 -0.94
N THR A 493 -1.08 -15.53 -0.56
CA THR A 493 -1.65 -16.88 -0.64
C THR A 493 -2.36 -17.29 0.64
N ASP A 494 -2.03 -16.67 1.78
CA ASP A 494 -2.58 -16.96 3.08
C ASP A 494 -3.88 -16.16 3.35
N THR A 495 -4.95 -16.57 2.69
CA THR A 495 -6.28 -16.12 3.11
C THR A 495 -6.56 -16.64 4.53
N LEU A 496 -7.35 -15.87 5.31
CA LEU A 496 -7.77 -16.28 6.67
C LEU A 496 -8.39 -17.69 6.65
N GLU A 497 -9.02 -18.05 5.56
CA GLU A 497 -9.64 -19.35 5.32
C GLU A 497 -8.59 -20.45 5.09
N ASN A 498 -7.55 -20.18 4.34
CA ASN A 498 -6.44 -21.12 4.14
C ASN A 498 -5.67 -21.34 5.44
N LYS A 499 -5.41 -20.28 6.22
CA LYS A 499 -4.80 -20.41 7.56
C LYS A 499 -5.67 -21.24 8.49
N ARG A 500 -6.99 -21.00 8.49
CA ARG A 500 -7.95 -21.82 9.27
C ARG A 500 -7.94 -23.28 8.85
N ASN A 501 -7.98 -23.55 7.56
CA ASN A 501 -7.95 -24.91 7.03
C ASN A 501 -6.65 -25.62 7.37
N MET A 502 -5.52 -24.94 7.25
CA MET A 502 -4.20 -25.45 7.61
C MET A 502 -4.12 -25.77 9.12
N VAL A 503 -4.59 -24.87 9.98
CA VAL A 503 -4.64 -25.10 11.43
C VAL A 503 -5.53 -26.29 11.77
N VAL A 504 -6.70 -26.41 11.15
CA VAL A 504 -7.60 -27.56 11.35
C VAL A 504 -6.95 -28.86 10.89
N GLU A 505 -6.19 -28.84 9.79
CA GLU A 505 -5.47 -30.01 9.29
C GLU A 505 -4.31 -30.41 10.22
N LEU A 506 -3.55 -29.44 10.74
CA LEU A 506 -2.49 -29.66 11.73
C LEU A 506 -3.04 -30.20 13.06
N VAL A 507 -4.19 -29.70 13.50
CA VAL A 507 -4.90 -30.25 14.69
C VAL A 507 -5.35 -31.68 14.44
N ARG A 508 -5.89 -31.99 13.25
CA ARG A 508 -6.29 -33.36 12.88
C ARG A 508 -5.10 -34.31 12.78
N MET A 509 -3.94 -33.84 12.35
CA MET A 509 -2.69 -34.60 12.32
C MET A 509 -2.10 -34.84 13.73
N GLY A 510 -2.66 -34.18 14.77
CA GLY A 510 -2.21 -34.33 16.14
C GLY A 510 -0.88 -33.63 16.47
N ILE A 511 -0.41 -32.72 15.62
CA ILE A 511 0.87 -31.99 15.80
C ILE A 511 0.86 -31.13 17.08
N PHE A 512 -0.32 -30.65 17.47
CA PHE A 512 -0.50 -29.82 18.66
C PHE A 512 -0.82 -30.64 19.94
N ASN A 513 -0.83 -31.97 19.83
CA ASN A 513 -1.11 -32.83 20.98
C ASN A 513 0.15 -33.02 21.83
N ASP A 514 -0.01 -33.00 23.14
CA ASP A 514 1.03 -33.38 24.11
C ASP A 514 1.20 -34.90 24.16
N ASP A 515 2.23 -35.36 24.87
CA ASP A 515 2.53 -36.80 25.08
C ASP A 515 1.34 -37.61 25.62
N LYS A 516 0.33 -36.94 26.18
CA LYS A 516 -0.93 -37.52 26.69
C LYS A 516 -2.07 -37.55 25.67
N GLY A 517 -1.82 -37.08 24.42
CA GLY A 517 -2.82 -37.05 23.36
C GLY A 517 -3.86 -35.92 23.48
N ALA A 518 -3.70 -34.99 24.42
CA ALA A 518 -4.56 -33.83 24.60
C ALA A 518 -3.88 -32.54 24.08
N ILE A 519 -4.66 -31.60 23.61
CA ILE A 519 -4.13 -30.27 23.19
C ILE A 519 -3.87 -29.48 24.47
N SER A 520 -2.62 -29.05 24.71
CA SER A 520 -2.28 -28.24 25.88
C SER A 520 -2.96 -26.86 25.80
N ASN A 521 -3.21 -26.20 26.93
CA ASN A 521 -3.82 -24.87 26.97
C ASN A 521 -2.98 -23.85 26.16
N ARG A 522 -1.67 -23.96 26.22
CA ARG A 522 -0.74 -23.13 25.42
C ARG A 522 -0.96 -23.28 23.90
N ASN A 523 -1.14 -24.51 23.43
CA ASN A 523 -1.38 -24.78 22.01
C ASN A 523 -2.79 -24.34 21.61
N LYS A 524 -3.79 -24.44 22.51
CA LYS A 524 -5.15 -23.90 22.27
C LYS A 524 -5.12 -22.40 22.05
N LEU A 525 -4.41 -21.64 22.89
CA LEU A 525 -4.28 -20.18 22.74
C LEU A 525 -3.61 -19.80 21.42
N LYS A 526 -2.52 -20.46 21.05
CA LYS A 526 -1.87 -20.23 19.74
C LYS A 526 -2.79 -20.55 18.56
N ILE A 527 -3.58 -21.61 18.65
CA ILE A 527 -4.57 -21.98 17.63
C ILE A 527 -5.64 -20.88 17.53
N LEU A 528 -6.16 -20.35 18.63
CA LEU A 528 -7.15 -19.29 18.66
C LEU A 528 -6.60 -17.97 18.12
N GLU A 529 -5.34 -17.65 18.43
CA GLU A 529 -4.64 -16.48 17.89
C GLU A 529 -4.50 -16.56 16.36
N ILE A 530 -4.02 -17.69 15.82
CA ILE A 530 -3.89 -17.93 14.38
C ILE A 530 -5.27 -17.91 13.68
N LEU A 531 -6.31 -18.36 14.35
CA LEU A 531 -7.70 -18.32 13.85
C LEU A 531 -8.32 -16.92 13.89
N GLY A 532 -7.61 -15.93 14.47
CA GLY A 532 -8.10 -14.57 14.63
C GLY A 532 -9.15 -14.39 15.72
N LEU A 533 -9.23 -15.34 16.66
CA LEU A 533 -10.16 -15.34 17.81
C LEU A 533 -9.44 -14.97 19.12
N GLY A 534 -8.17 -14.59 19.05
CA GLY A 534 -7.31 -14.36 20.21
C GLY A 534 -7.76 -13.29 21.20
N ASN A 535 -8.63 -12.37 20.79
CA ASN A 535 -9.13 -11.32 21.68
C ASN A 535 -10.30 -11.73 22.57
N TRP A 536 -10.79 -12.97 22.49
CA TRP A 536 -11.98 -13.35 23.26
C TRP A 536 -11.68 -13.72 24.71
N GLU A 537 -10.48 -14.17 25.04
CA GLU A 537 -10.13 -14.61 26.41
C GLU A 537 -8.91 -13.90 27.02
N SER A 538 -8.15 -13.10 26.25
CA SER A 538 -6.80 -12.69 26.62
C SER A 538 -6.67 -11.66 27.75
N SER A 539 -7.71 -10.98 28.16
CA SER A 539 -7.59 -9.92 29.20
C SER A 539 -7.56 -10.44 30.65
N LYS A 540 -7.71 -11.76 30.85
CA LYS A 540 -7.73 -12.37 32.19
C LYS A 540 -7.05 -13.74 32.27
N ASP A 541 -6.05 -14.00 31.45
CA ASP A 541 -5.35 -15.29 31.50
C ASP A 541 -4.41 -15.32 32.70
N VAL A 542 -4.77 -16.12 33.67
CA VAL A 542 -3.98 -16.32 34.90
C VAL A 542 -2.61 -16.89 34.54
N ASP A 543 -2.52 -17.76 33.53
CA ASP A 543 -1.28 -18.36 33.06
C ASP A 543 -0.28 -17.32 32.53
N GLU A 544 -0.78 -16.30 31.82
CA GLU A 544 0.06 -15.21 31.32
C GLU A 544 0.53 -14.29 32.46
N SER A 545 -0.33 -14.06 33.44
CA SER A 545 0.05 -13.30 34.64
C SER A 545 1.15 -14.01 35.42
N HIS A 546 1.09 -15.33 35.55
CA HIS A 546 2.16 -16.14 36.17
C HIS A 546 3.45 -16.10 35.36
N ARG A 547 3.36 -16.13 34.02
CA ARG A 547 4.54 -15.99 33.16
C ARG A 547 5.18 -14.62 33.28
N LYS A 548 4.39 -13.53 33.25
CA LYS A 548 4.89 -12.15 33.45
C LYS A 548 5.55 -12.01 34.82
N LYS A 549 4.98 -12.65 35.84
CA LYS A 549 5.57 -12.70 37.18
C LYS A 549 6.94 -13.41 37.18
N ALA A 550 7.02 -14.62 36.58
CA ALA A 550 8.26 -15.36 36.45
C ALA A 550 9.35 -14.62 35.66
N MET A 551 8.96 -13.93 34.55
CA MET A 551 9.89 -13.08 33.81
C MET A 551 10.39 -11.89 34.62
N LYS A 552 9.55 -11.27 35.45
CA LYS A 552 9.95 -10.20 36.35
C LYS A 552 10.92 -10.73 37.43
N GLU A 553 10.63 -11.87 38.01
CA GLU A 553 11.51 -12.53 38.95
C GLU A 553 12.88 -12.84 38.33
N ASN A 554 12.93 -13.27 37.06
CA ASN A 554 14.16 -13.46 36.29
C ASN A 554 15.02 -12.20 36.17
N ILE A 555 14.42 -11.00 36.16
CA ILE A 555 15.12 -9.69 36.10
C ILE A 555 15.61 -9.28 37.48
N ASP A 556 14.87 -9.68 38.52
CA ASP A 556 15.13 -9.29 39.93
C ASP A 556 16.14 -10.17 40.63
N PHE A 557 16.48 -11.37 40.10
CA PHE A 557 17.54 -12.22 40.61
C PHE A 557 18.88 -11.50 40.77
N GLY A 558 19.43 -11.57 41.95
CA GLY A 558 20.68 -10.88 42.30
C GLY A 558 20.52 -9.38 42.68
N LYS A 559 19.32 -8.81 42.58
CA LYS A 559 19.00 -7.44 43.01
C LYS A 559 18.13 -7.45 44.27
N GLU A 560 17.12 -8.29 44.30
CA GLU A 560 16.16 -8.46 45.39
C GLU A 560 16.02 -9.95 45.76
N GLU A 561 15.51 -10.22 46.97
CA GLU A 561 15.20 -11.57 47.41
C GLU A 561 13.86 -12.01 46.78
N VAL A 562 13.92 -12.99 45.86
CA VAL A 562 12.74 -13.53 45.16
C VAL A 562 12.25 -14.75 45.95
N LYS A 563 10.97 -14.74 46.37
CA LYS A 563 10.34 -15.85 47.15
C LYS A 563 9.24 -16.53 46.34
N VAL A 564 9.17 -17.82 46.40
CA VAL A 564 8.09 -18.63 45.83
C VAL A 564 6.79 -18.39 46.59
N ALA A 565 5.68 -18.18 45.88
CA ALA A 565 4.36 -18.02 46.48
C ALA A 565 3.51 -19.30 46.28
N GLU A 566 2.69 -19.67 47.28
CA GLU A 566 1.81 -20.84 47.24
C GLU A 566 0.81 -20.84 46.06
N TYR A 567 0.45 -19.66 45.57
CA TYR A 567 -0.50 -19.50 44.45
C TYR A 567 0.16 -19.45 43.07
N ASP A 568 1.45 -19.66 42.97
CA ASP A 568 2.17 -19.66 41.70
C ASP A 568 1.90 -20.93 40.91
N ASP A 569 1.73 -20.78 39.58
CA ASP A 569 1.80 -21.95 38.72
C ASP A 569 3.26 -22.43 38.62
N HIS A 570 3.58 -23.39 39.46
CA HIS A 570 4.94 -23.89 39.59
C HIS A 570 5.51 -24.46 38.29
N ASP A 571 4.68 -25.03 37.41
CA ASP A 571 5.14 -25.58 36.14
C ASP A 571 5.56 -24.45 35.16
N LEU A 572 4.77 -23.41 35.07
CA LEU A 572 5.08 -22.25 34.23
C LEU A 572 6.32 -21.48 34.73
N HIS A 573 6.43 -21.32 36.07
CA HIS A 573 7.60 -20.69 36.69
C HIS A 573 8.87 -21.47 36.45
N ILE A 574 8.86 -22.79 36.66
CA ILE A 574 9.99 -23.68 36.39
C ILE A 574 10.44 -23.59 34.94
N ASP A 575 9.50 -23.60 33.98
CA ASP A 575 9.82 -23.52 32.56
C ASP A 575 10.50 -22.18 32.21
N GLU A 576 10.01 -21.03 32.74
CA GLU A 576 10.60 -19.72 32.49
C GLU A 576 11.95 -19.51 33.18
N HIS A 577 12.11 -20.00 34.40
CA HIS A 577 13.40 -19.93 35.11
C HIS A 577 14.44 -20.87 34.50
N LEU A 578 14.05 -22.04 33.97
CA LEU A 578 14.94 -22.92 33.20
C LEU A 578 15.49 -22.28 31.94
N LYS A 579 14.67 -21.51 31.22
CA LYS A 579 15.14 -20.74 30.03
C LYS A 579 16.23 -19.77 30.44
N ARG A 580 15.99 -18.98 31.51
CA ARG A 580 16.98 -18.03 32.02
C ARG A 580 18.26 -18.73 32.49
N LEU A 581 18.15 -19.87 33.19
CA LEU A 581 19.28 -20.63 33.67
C LEU A 581 20.17 -21.16 32.53
N LEU A 582 19.58 -21.55 31.40
CA LEU A 582 20.30 -22.06 30.23
C LEU A 582 21.06 -20.94 29.48
N GLU A 583 20.58 -19.68 29.58
CA GLU A 583 21.18 -18.51 28.93
C GLU A 583 22.23 -17.80 29.80
N GLU A 584 22.16 -17.98 31.14
CA GLU A 584 23.01 -17.27 32.09
C GLU A 584 24.45 -17.84 32.14
N LYS A 585 25.43 -16.95 32.19
CA LYS A 585 26.85 -17.30 32.27
C LYS A 585 27.48 -17.06 33.65
N ASN A 586 26.78 -16.33 34.52
CA ASN A 586 27.29 -15.98 35.83
C ASN A 586 26.99 -17.08 36.84
N GLN A 587 28.02 -17.75 37.34
CA GLN A 587 27.91 -18.92 38.24
C GLN A 587 27.10 -18.61 39.50
N SER A 588 27.21 -17.42 40.06
CA SER A 588 26.48 -17.04 41.28
C SER A 588 24.98 -16.86 41.03
N LEU A 589 24.59 -16.37 39.85
CA LEU A 589 23.19 -16.26 39.47
C LEU A 589 22.59 -17.62 39.10
N ILE A 590 23.38 -18.50 38.47
CA ILE A 590 22.98 -19.88 38.16
C ILE A 590 22.60 -20.62 39.44
N GLU A 591 23.41 -20.49 40.51
CA GLU A 591 23.15 -21.14 41.81
C GLU A 591 21.86 -20.61 42.45
N LEU A 592 21.61 -19.32 42.41
CA LEU A 592 20.38 -18.70 42.94
C LEU A 592 19.14 -19.15 42.18
N ILE A 593 19.19 -19.14 40.83
CA ILE A 593 18.08 -19.60 39.99
C ILE A 593 17.80 -21.10 40.19
N ASP A 594 18.84 -21.92 40.30
CA ASP A 594 18.68 -23.37 40.52
C ASP A 594 18.09 -23.68 41.92
N GLU A 595 18.45 -22.90 42.93
CA GLU A 595 17.86 -22.99 44.28
C GLU A 595 16.39 -22.62 44.27
N HIS A 596 16.01 -21.53 43.60
CA HIS A 596 14.62 -21.09 43.42
C HIS A 596 13.78 -22.13 42.64
N ILE A 597 14.34 -22.72 41.57
CA ILE A 597 13.67 -23.80 40.82
C ILE A 597 13.45 -25.04 41.73
N LYS A 598 14.37 -25.34 42.63
CA LYS A 598 14.18 -26.43 43.61
C LYS A 598 13.06 -26.12 44.60
N GLU A 599 12.91 -24.87 45.02
CA GLU A 599 11.80 -24.45 45.87
C GLU A 599 10.45 -24.63 45.17
N HIS A 600 10.31 -24.21 43.90
CA HIS A 600 9.09 -24.46 43.10
C HIS A 600 8.80 -25.96 42.96
N LYS A 601 9.82 -26.80 42.74
CA LYS A 601 9.65 -28.28 42.68
C LYS A 601 9.20 -28.88 44.01
N MET A 602 9.67 -28.35 45.13
CA MET A 602 9.23 -28.77 46.47
C MET A 602 7.79 -28.41 46.74
N MET A 603 7.39 -27.17 46.44
CA MET A 603 6.01 -26.69 46.59
C MET A 603 5.04 -27.51 45.73
N LYS A 604 5.40 -27.78 44.47
CA LYS A 604 4.60 -28.63 43.58
C LYS A 604 4.39 -30.06 44.16
N THR A 605 5.39 -30.63 44.80
CA THR A 605 5.24 -31.95 45.43
C THR A 605 4.33 -31.91 46.67
N VAL A 606 4.32 -30.81 47.41
CA VAL A 606 3.40 -30.57 48.52
C VAL A 606 1.96 -30.44 48.04
N ASP A 607 1.72 -29.68 46.97
CA ASP A 607 0.41 -29.52 46.36
C ASP A 607 -0.14 -30.85 45.81
N MET A 608 0.70 -31.65 45.16
CA MET A 608 0.31 -33.00 44.72
C MET A 608 -0.02 -33.96 45.88
N ALA A 609 0.67 -33.82 46.99
CA ALA A 609 0.41 -34.64 48.18
C ALA A 609 -0.89 -34.22 48.91
N ALA A 610 -1.25 -32.91 48.82
CA ALA A 610 -2.48 -32.39 49.39
C ALA A 610 -3.75 -32.76 48.58
N GLN A 611 -3.58 -33.11 47.31
CA GLN A 611 -4.66 -33.50 46.39
C GLN A 611 -4.95 -35.00 46.39
N ILE A 612 -4.20 -35.85 47.14
CA ILE A 612 -4.51 -37.27 47.26
C ILE A 612 -5.66 -37.40 48.26
N PRO A 613 -6.87 -37.87 47.88
CA PRO A 613 -7.93 -38.13 48.84
C PRO A 613 -7.52 -39.24 49.77
N ASN A 614 -7.68 -39.03 51.06
CA ASN A 614 -7.45 -40.03 52.09
C ASN A 614 -8.48 -41.17 51.95
N GLU A 615 -8.20 -42.17 51.12
CA GLU A 615 -8.92 -43.43 51.13
C GLU A 615 -8.38 -44.33 52.26
N ARG A 616 -8.73 -44.02 53.50
CA ARG A 616 -8.65 -44.97 54.61
C ARG A 616 -9.80 -44.78 55.59
N GLY A 617 -10.64 -45.86 55.63
CA GLY A 617 -11.61 -46.15 56.69
C GLY A 617 -13.01 -45.67 56.41
N GLU A 618 -13.95 -46.51 56.15
CA GLU A 618 -14.55 -47.47 57.05
C GLU A 618 -15.51 -48.39 56.30
N SER A 619 -15.29 -49.69 56.45
CA SER A 619 -16.28 -50.72 56.19
C SER A 619 -17.23 -50.75 57.35
N GLN A 620 -18.53 -50.63 57.20
CA GLN A 620 -19.56 -51.39 57.89
C GLN A 620 -20.96 -51.19 57.35
N ASN A 621 -21.51 -52.28 56.85
CA ASN A 621 -22.87 -52.78 56.98
C ASN A 621 -24.09 -51.82 56.91
N GLY A 622 -24.98 -52.21 56.07
CA GLY A 622 -26.40 -51.86 56.24
C GLY A 622 -27.28 -52.04 55.05
N ASN A 623 -27.80 -53.24 54.91
CA ASN A 623 -28.95 -53.62 54.08
C ASN A 623 -30.02 -52.57 53.75
N ALA A 624 -30.54 -52.72 52.54
CA ALA A 624 -31.95 -52.91 52.25
C ALA A 624 -32.70 -51.78 51.54
N ILE A 625 -33.30 -52.23 50.47
CA ILE A 625 -34.66 -51.92 49.96
C ILE A 625 -34.77 -50.90 48.85
N ILE A 626 -35.00 -51.46 47.65
CA ILE A 626 -35.76 -50.92 46.51
C ILE A 626 -37.21 -50.66 46.93
N PRO A 627 -37.90 -49.63 46.44
CA PRO A 627 -38.75 -49.86 45.27
C PRO A 627 -38.84 -48.71 44.27
N THR A 628 -38.88 -49.11 43.02
CA THR A 628 -39.68 -48.69 41.87
C THR A 628 -40.72 -47.57 42.12
N ASN A 629 -40.58 -46.46 41.35
CA ASN A 629 -41.57 -46.07 40.33
C ASN A 629 -40.92 -45.08 39.33
#